data_ea9600ceedcb4dbb4e98bd75cccbcaad
#
_entry.id   ea9600ceedcb4dbb4e98bd75cccbcaad
#
_cell.length_a   1.000
_cell.length_b   1.000
_cell.length_c   1.000
_cell.angle_alpha   90.00
_cell.angle_beta   90.00
_cell.angle_gamma   90.00
#
_symmetry.space_group_name_H-M   'P 1'
#
loop_
_entity.id
_entity.type
_entity.pdbx_description
1 polymer ?
#
loop_
_entity_poly.entity_id
_entity_poly.type
_entity_poly.pdbx_seq_one_letter_code
_entity_poly.pdbx_strand_id
1 'polypeptide(L)'
;MKVFVTGATGYIGGSVSTRLLEQGHEVIGLARSAEAAVALKKRGIEPLTGDINAYTPFVEVVKRVDAVINAANSDNAFVAHALLTGLRGTGKTLIQTSGSSVVGTYDNGEASDDTFDEDTPFTPQPEKAMRVAIDHAVLAAAKENVRAIVIRPALIYGRGIGVSSTSVQLPKLIDVARKHGVPRHVGRGLNIWGHVHIEDVAALYLLALEKASAGSLFYAENGEASFKSVTQSLGRMLGMGDRTQDWPIGEAVEGLGPGAYLSFGSNSRVRAKRSRALGWQPKGRALTDEIENGVYAEVYGRK
;
A
#
# COMPACT_ATOMS: atom_id res chain seq x y z
N MET A 1 -1.70 -16.88 16.65
CA MET A 1 -1.19 -17.48 15.40
C MET A 1 0.24 -17.03 15.17
N LYS A 2 1.03 -17.82 14.47
CA LYS A 2 2.36 -17.42 13.99
C LYS A 2 2.25 -16.97 12.54
N VAL A 3 2.67 -15.72 12.24
CA VAL A 3 2.48 -15.07 10.95
C VAL A 3 3.83 -14.69 10.35
N PHE A 4 4.10 -15.12 9.11
CA PHE A 4 5.28 -14.66 8.37
C PHE A 4 4.94 -13.42 7.55
N VAL A 5 5.73 -12.36 7.70
CA VAL A 5 5.52 -11.08 7.00
C VAL A 5 6.75 -10.74 6.15
N THR A 6 6.59 -10.71 4.83
CA THR A 6 7.57 -10.06 3.96
C THR A 6 7.38 -8.55 4.03
N GLY A 7 8.46 -7.78 3.87
CA GLY A 7 8.36 -6.32 4.00
C GLY A 7 8.08 -5.82 5.43
N ALA A 8 8.36 -6.62 6.46
CA ALA A 8 8.14 -6.29 7.88
C ALA A 8 8.89 -5.03 8.35
N THR A 9 9.97 -4.62 7.66
CA THR A 9 10.66 -3.35 7.91
C THR A 9 10.07 -2.17 7.16
N GLY A 10 9.13 -2.42 6.22
CA GLY A 10 8.50 -1.40 5.39
C GLY A 10 7.32 -0.71 6.08
N TYR A 11 6.73 0.25 5.37
CA TYR A 11 5.65 1.08 5.88
C TYR A 11 4.36 0.28 6.16
N ILE A 12 3.87 -0.51 5.18
CA ILE A 12 2.68 -1.36 5.36
C ILE A 12 3.01 -2.55 6.24
N GLY A 13 3.99 -3.38 5.83
CA GLY A 13 4.31 -4.62 6.53
C GLY A 13 4.74 -4.40 7.98
N GLY A 14 5.46 -3.32 8.26
CA GLY A 14 5.84 -2.94 9.63
C GLY A 14 4.63 -2.54 10.48
N SER A 15 3.70 -1.76 9.92
CA SER A 15 2.48 -1.35 10.63
C SER A 15 1.56 -2.54 10.89
N VAL A 16 1.40 -3.43 9.91
CA VAL A 16 0.65 -4.68 10.07
C VAL A 16 1.29 -5.58 11.13
N SER A 17 2.63 -5.74 11.09
CA SER A 17 3.37 -6.54 12.08
C SER A 17 3.19 -6.02 13.51
N THR A 18 3.20 -4.69 13.70
CA THR A 18 2.96 -4.07 15.01
C THR A 18 1.54 -4.41 15.51
N ARG A 19 0.52 -4.26 14.67
CA ARG A 19 -0.86 -4.60 15.06
C ARG A 19 -1.05 -6.09 15.34
N LEU A 20 -0.37 -6.97 14.59
CA LEU A 20 -0.38 -8.41 14.86
C LEU A 20 0.16 -8.73 16.27
N LEU A 21 1.30 -8.13 16.64
CA LEU A 21 1.90 -8.29 17.97
C LEU A 21 0.98 -7.77 19.08
N GLU A 22 0.35 -6.61 18.89
CA GLU A 22 -0.62 -6.03 19.83
C GLU A 22 -1.85 -6.94 20.06
N GLN A 23 -2.20 -7.77 19.07
CA GLN A 23 -3.27 -8.78 19.17
C GLN A 23 -2.76 -10.15 19.67
N GLY A 24 -1.52 -10.24 20.14
CA GLY A 24 -0.96 -11.46 20.70
C GLY A 24 -0.54 -12.51 19.66
N HIS A 25 -0.36 -12.13 18.39
CA HIS A 25 0.21 -13.02 17.38
C HIS A 25 1.74 -13.01 17.46
N GLU A 26 2.37 -14.13 17.10
CA GLU A 26 3.80 -14.21 16.87
C GLU A 26 4.10 -13.80 15.42
N VAL A 27 5.14 -12.98 15.21
CA VAL A 27 5.51 -12.50 13.88
C VAL A 27 6.93 -12.90 13.54
N ILE A 28 7.10 -13.55 12.39
CA ILE A 28 8.40 -13.72 11.71
C ILE A 28 8.48 -12.68 10.61
N GLY A 29 9.54 -11.86 10.59
CA GLY A 29 9.75 -10.83 9.58
C GLY A 29 10.96 -11.12 8.68
N LEU A 30 10.81 -11.01 7.35
CA LEU A 30 11.95 -11.12 6.44
C LEU A 30 12.87 -9.91 6.61
N ALA A 31 14.16 -10.19 6.88
CA ALA A 31 15.22 -9.20 7.00
C ALA A 31 16.29 -9.41 5.93
N ARG A 32 16.59 -8.37 5.14
CA ARG A 32 17.59 -8.42 4.06
C ARG A 32 19.01 -8.11 4.53
N SER A 33 19.18 -7.62 5.75
CA SER A 33 20.47 -7.27 6.34
C SER A 33 20.47 -7.50 7.85
N ALA A 34 21.66 -7.48 8.46
CA ALA A 34 21.82 -7.58 9.90
C ALA A 34 21.15 -6.42 10.66
N GLU A 35 21.22 -5.20 10.10
CA GLU A 35 20.58 -4.00 10.68
C GLU A 35 19.06 -4.16 10.68
N ALA A 36 18.50 -4.67 9.57
CA ALA A 36 17.06 -4.99 9.48
C ALA A 36 16.66 -6.03 10.52
N ALA A 37 17.46 -7.09 10.70
CA ALA A 37 17.20 -8.11 11.73
C ALA A 37 17.21 -7.54 13.15
N VAL A 38 18.17 -6.66 13.46
CA VAL A 38 18.24 -5.95 14.76
C VAL A 38 17.00 -5.07 14.95
N ALA A 39 16.60 -4.32 13.91
CA ALA A 39 15.42 -3.45 13.98
C ALA A 39 14.13 -4.25 14.24
N LEU A 40 13.95 -5.42 13.61
CA LEU A 40 12.82 -6.32 13.84
C LEU A 40 12.82 -6.88 15.27
N LYS A 41 13.97 -7.38 15.75
CA LYS A 41 14.12 -7.90 17.13
C LYS A 41 13.73 -6.86 18.19
N LYS A 42 14.15 -5.60 18.02
CA LYS A 42 13.79 -4.51 18.94
C LYS A 42 12.28 -4.29 19.06
N ARG A 43 11.50 -4.75 18.08
CA ARG A 43 10.05 -4.66 18.06
C ARG A 43 9.34 -5.97 18.42
N GLY A 44 10.07 -6.99 18.88
CA GLY A 44 9.49 -8.29 19.23
C GLY A 44 9.17 -9.18 18.03
N ILE A 45 9.72 -8.86 16.85
CA ILE A 45 9.55 -9.65 15.62
C ILE A 45 10.74 -10.60 15.46
N GLU A 46 10.50 -11.89 15.29
CA GLU A 46 11.53 -12.90 14.97
C GLU A 46 12.08 -12.62 13.56
N PRO A 47 13.38 -12.30 13.38
CA PRO A 47 13.89 -12.06 12.05
C PRO A 47 14.24 -13.35 11.34
N LEU A 48 13.77 -13.51 10.11
CA LEU A 48 14.28 -14.46 9.13
C LEU A 48 15.22 -13.71 8.18
N THR A 49 16.51 -13.96 8.29
CA THR A 49 17.49 -13.34 7.38
C THR A 49 17.50 -14.08 6.04
N GLY A 50 17.33 -13.33 4.94
CA GLY A 50 17.32 -13.89 3.60
C GLY A 50 17.01 -12.88 2.51
N ASP A 51 17.29 -13.28 1.26
CA ASP A 51 16.92 -12.52 0.07
C ASP A 51 15.46 -12.84 -0.31
N ILE A 52 14.70 -11.81 -0.67
CA ILE A 52 13.33 -11.96 -1.15
C ILE A 52 13.26 -12.78 -2.46
N ASN A 53 14.35 -12.87 -3.21
CA ASN A 53 14.45 -13.67 -4.43
C ASN A 53 14.95 -15.09 -4.19
N ALA A 54 15.23 -15.49 -2.94
CA ALA A 54 15.62 -16.85 -2.59
C ALA A 54 14.38 -17.74 -2.38
N TYR A 55 14.25 -18.79 -3.22
CA TYR A 55 13.06 -19.66 -3.21
C TYR A 55 12.96 -20.53 -1.94
N THR A 56 14.03 -21.22 -1.60
CA THR A 56 14.03 -22.24 -0.55
C THR A 56 13.59 -21.72 0.83
N PRO A 57 14.07 -20.56 1.33
CA PRO A 57 13.65 -20.04 2.63
C PRO A 57 12.14 -19.78 2.74
N PHE A 58 11.49 -19.40 1.63
CA PHE A 58 10.04 -19.14 1.63
C PHE A 58 9.24 -20.45 1.78
N VAL A 59 9.62 -21.49 1.05
CA VAL A 59 8.96 -22.80 1.14
C VAL A 59 9.12 -23.38 2.57
N GLU A 60 10.29 -23.23 3.17
CA GLU A 60 10.53 -23.75 4.53
C GLU A 60 9.83 -22.95 5.62
N VAL A 61 9.81 -21.61 5.55
CA VAL A 61 9.13 -20.79 6.57
C VAL A 61 7.63 -21.02 6.60
N VAL A 62 7.01 -21.25 5.43
CA VAL A 62 5.56 -21.53 5.32
C VAL A 62 5.16 -22.77 6.11
N LYS A 63 6.04 -23.77 6.25
CA LYS A 63 5.76 -24.98 7.04
C LYS A 63 5.56 -24.67 8.53
N ARG A 64 6.22 -23.63 9.05
CA ARG A 64 6.30 -23.26 10.48
C ARG A 64 5.31 -22.19 10.92
N VAL A 65 4.49 -21.64 10.01
CA VAL A 65 3.57 -20.55 10.29
C VAL A 65 2.13 -20.92 9.95
N ASP A 66 1.18 -20.19 10.52
CA ASP A 66 -0.25 -20.37 10.27
C ASP A 66 -0.73 -19.51 9.09
N ALA A 67 -0.05 -18.37 8.87
CA ALA A 67 -0.40 -17.42 7.83
C ALA A 67 0.84 -16.71 7.28
N VAL A 68 0.71 -16.21 6.05
CA VAL A 68 1.71 -15.38 5.36
C VAL A 68 1.07 -14.06 4.93
N ILE A 69 1.76 -12.95 5.19
CA ILE A 69 1.41 -11.63 4.64
C ILE A 69 2.55 -11.17 3.75
N ASN A 70 2.30 -11.09 2.46
CA ASN A 70 3.26 -10.54 1.50
C ASN A 70 3.01 -9.03 1.33
N ALA A 71 3.78 -8.22 2.06
CA ALA A 71 3.73 -6.76 2.02
C ALA A 71 5.04 -6.14 1.46
N ALA A 72 5.81 -6.92 0.71
CA ALA A 72 7.00 -6.46 0.01
C ALA A 72 6.65 -5.88 -1.38
N ASN A 73 7.43 -6.16 -2.40
CA ASN A 73 7.16 -5.69 -3.76
C ASN A 73 5.98 -6.42 -4.41
N SER A 74 4.86 -5.71 -4.62
CA SER A 74 3.65 -6.25 -5.24
C SER A 74 3.82 -6.67 -6.72
N ASP A 75 4.89 -6.25 -7.37
CA ASP A 75 5.20 -6.59 -8.77
C ASP A 75 6.18 -7.77 -8.89
N ASN A 76 6.53 -8.41 -7.77
CA ASN A 76 7.45 -9.55 -7.76
C ASN A 76 6.69 -10.89 -7.86
N ALA A 77 6.52 -11.37 -9.10
CA ALA A 77 5.85 -12.64 -9.37
C ALA A 77 6.60 -13.85 -8.78
N PHE A 78 7.93 -13.77 -8.67
CA PHE A 78 8.75 -14.84 -8.12
C PHE A 78 8.41 -15.11 -6.64
N VAL A 79 8.29 -14.07 -5.84
CA VAL A 79 7.91 -14.19 -4.43
C VAL A 79 6.51 -14.78 -4.28
N ALA A 80 5.55 -14.26 -5.05
CA ALA A 80 4.19 -14.77 -5.04
C ALA A 80 4.14 -16.26 -5.39
N HIS A 81 4.89 -16.68 -6.44
CA HIS A 81 5.00 -18.07 -6.84
C HIS A 81 5.63 -18.95 -5.75
N ALA A 82 6.72 -18.52 -5.14
CA ALA A 82 7.41 -19.27 -4.08
C ALA A 82 6.51 -19.49 -2.85
N LEU A 83 5.79 -18.43 -2.42
CA LEU A 83 4.85 -18.51 -1.31
C LEU A 83 3.68 -19.45 -1.63
N LEU A 84 3.09 -19.31 -2.83
CA LEU A 84 2.00 -20.19 -3.27
C LEU A 84 2.43 -21.64 -3.33
N THR A 85 3.64 -21.94 -3.83
CA THR A 85 4.16 -23.33 -3.89
C THR A 85 4.23 -23.95 -2.49
N GLY A 86 4.68 -23.20 -1.48
CA GLY A 86 4.70 -23.68 -0.10
C GLY A 86 3.34 -23.82 0.55
N LEU A 87 2.34 -23.04 0.10
CA LEU A 87 1.01 -22.97 0.71
C LEU A 87 -0.01 -23.93 0.08
N ARG A 88 0.17 -24.37 -1.16
CA ARG A 88 -0.76 -25.27 -1.85
C ARG A 88 -1.09 -26.50 -1.03
N GLY A 89 -2.36 -26.83 -0.94
CA GLY A 89 -2.87 -28.00 -0.20
C GLY A 89 -2.90 -27.85 1.32
N THR A 90 -2.42 -26.72 1.88
CA THR A 90 -2.24 -26.58 3.35
C THR A 90 -3.44 -25.99 4.07
N GLY A 91 -4.37 -25.34 3.38
CA GLY A 91 -5.46 -24.55 4.00
C GLY A 91 -5.00 -23.26 4.71
N LYS A 92 -3.70 -22.98 4.73
CA LYS A 92 -3.13 -21.80 5.38
C LYS A 92 -3.44 -20.52 4.63
N THR A 93 -3.34 -19.39 5.33
CA THR A 93 -3.68 -18.08 4.78
C THR A 93 -2.49 -17.44 4.05
N LEU A 94 -2.77 -16.85 2.87
CA LEU A 94 -1.92 -15.87 2.20
C LEU A 94 -2.69 -14.57 2.03
N ILE A 95 -2.17 -13.47 2.56
CA ILE A 95 -2.64 -12.12 2.23
C ILE A 95 -1.58 -11.46 1.35
N GLN A 96 -1.94 -11.20 0.09
CA GLN A 96 -1.11 -10.48 -0.88
C GLN A 96 -1.45 -8.99 -0.86
N THR A 97 -0.44 -8.16 -0.65
CA THR A 97 -0.56 -6.71 -0.87
C THR A 97 -0.46 -6.41 -2.35
N SER A 98 -1.42 -5.68 -2.87
CA SER A 98 -1.45 -5.11 -4.21
C SER A 98 -1.56 -3.59 -4.11
N GLY A 99 -2.35 -2.92 -4.94
CA GLY A 99 -2.61 -1.48 -4.86
C GLY A 99 -3.64 -1.01 -5.87
N SER A 100 -4.36 0.04 -5.55
CA SER A 100 -5.45 0.57 -6.39
C SER A 100 -4.97 1.16 -7.72
N SER A 101 -3.67 1.45 -7.88
CA SER A 101 -3.10 1.94 -9.14
C SER A 101 -3.26 0.97 -10.33
N VAL A 102 -3.76 -0.24 -10.09
CA VAL A 102 -4.09 -1.21 -11.16
C VAL A 102 -5.22 -0.73 -12.07
N VAL A 103 -6.10 0.14 -11.57
CA VAL A 103 -7.19 0.77 -12.35
C VAL A 103 -6.80 2.14 -12.92
N GLY A 104 -5.57 2.59 -12.70
CA GLY A 104 -5.10 3.90 -13.18
C GLY A 104 -5.00 3.94 -14.71
N THR A 105 -5.28 5.11 -15.28
CA THR A 105 -5.24 5.41 -16.72
C THR A 105 -4.25 6.56 -17.00
N TYR A 106 -3.96 6.86 -18.28
CA TYR A 106 -3.04 7.94 -18.63
C TYR A 106 -3.77 9.28 -18.79
N ASP A 107 -4.42 9.75 -17.71
CA ASP A 107 -5.25 10.96 -17.71
C ASP A 107 -4.43 12.26 -17.69
N ASN A 108 -3.13 12.19 -17.39
CA ASN A 108 -2.20 13.31 -17.34
C ASN A 108 -2.69 14.52 -16.51
N GLY A 109 -3.36 14.22 -15.39
CA GLY A 109 -3.89 15.25 -14.48
C GLY A 109 -5.31 15.71 -14.77
N GLU A 110 -6.00 15.11 -15.75
CA GLU A 110 -7.40 15.38 -16.04
C GLU A 110 -8.33 14.52 -15.17
N ALA A 111 -9.55 14.99 -14.95
CA ALA A 111 -10.55 14.26 -14.19
C ALA A 111 -11.12 13.08 -14.99
N SER A 112 -11.53 12.02 -14.29
CA SER A 112 -12.40 10.95 -14.81
C SER A 112 -13.52 10.68 -13.81
N ASP A 113 -14.70 10.34 -14.32
CA ASP A 113 -15.84 9.93 -13.50
C ASP A 113 -15.86 8.42 -13.21
N ASP A 114 -14.93 7.67 -13.80
CA ASP A 114 -14.83 6.22 -13.61
C ASP A 114 -14.52 5.88 -12.16
N THR A 115 -15.32 4.97 -11.60
CA THR A 115 -15.12 4.42 -10.25
C THR A 115 -15.12 2.91 -10.30
N PHE A 116 -14.30 2.29 -9.43
CA PHE A 116 -14.07 0.85 -9.42
C PHE A 116 -14.32 0.28 -8.03
N ASP A 117 -15.15 -0.72 -7.93
CA ASP A 117 -15.22 -1.59 -6.75
C ASP A 117 -14.59 -2.97 -7.06
N GLU A 118 -14.68 -3.89 -6.13
CA GLU A 118 -14.07 -5.22 -6.29
C GLU A 118 -14.76 -6.07 -7.39
N ASP A 119 -15.94 -5.66 -7.87
CA ASP A 119 -16.71 -6.34 -8.92
C ASP A 119 -16.62 -5.65 -10.28
N THR A 120 -16.08 -4.42 -10.32
CA THR A 120 -15.99 -3.64 -11.56
C THR A 120 -14.86 -4.17 -12.45
N PRO A 121 -15.16 -4.63 -13.68
CA PRO A 121 -14.13 -5.07 -14.61
C PRO A 121 -13.29 -3.90 -15.13
N PHE A 122 -12.00 -4.14 -15.35
CA PHE A 122 -11.09 -3.18 -15.94
C PHE A 122 -9.97 -3.87 -16.72
N THR A 123 -9.34 -3.14 -17.62
CA THR A 123 -8.13 -3.57 -18.31
C THR A 123 -6.95 -2.76 -17.74
N PRO A 124 -5.94 -3.41 -17.15
CA PRO A 124 -4.81 -2.68 -16.60
C PRO A 124 -3.94 -2.09 -17.71
N GLN A 125 -3.30 -0.95 -17.41
CA GLN A 125 -2.21 -0.46 -18.26
C GLN A 125 -1.03 -1.45 -18.24
N PRO A 126 -0.19 -1.49 -19.30
CA PRO A 126 0.91 -2.45 -19.41
C PRO A 126 1.81 -2.54 -18.18
N GLU A 127 2.10 -1.41 -17.52
CA GLU A 127 2.95 -1.34 -16.32
C GLU A 127 2.30 -1.98 -15.09
N LYS A 128 1.00 -2.22 -15.13
CA LYS A 128 0.23 -2.86 -14.05
C LYS A 128 -0.23 -4.28 -14.39
N ALA A 129 -0.03 -4.73 -15.63
CA ALA A 129 -0.47 -6.04 -16.07
C ALA A 129 0.13 -7.19 -15.23
N MET A 130 1.43 -7.10 -14.89
CA MET A 130 2.09 -8.09 -14.03
C MET A 130 1.46 -8.15 -12.64
N ARG A 131 1.16 -7.00 -12.02
CA ARG A 131 0.51 -6.94 -10.70
C ARG A 131 -0.86 -7.58 -10.71
N VAL A 132 -1.67 -7.31 -11.75
CA VAL A 132 -3.00 -7.90 -11.91
C VAL A 132 -2.89 -9.40 -12.17
N ALA A 133 -1.91 -9.86 -12.94
CA ALA A 133 -1.66 -11.29 -13.14
C ALA A 133 -1.27 -11.99 -11.82
N ILE A 134 -0.46 -11.36 -10.98
CA ILE A 134 -0.13 -11.86 -9.63
C ILE A 134 -1.40 -11.94 -8.77
N ASP A 135 -2.22 -10.89 -8.74
CA ASP A 135 -3.48 -10.88 -7.99
C ASP A 135 -4.37 -12.05 -8.42
N HIS A 136 -4.54 -12.26 -9.73
CA HIS A 136 -5.33 -13.37 -10.26
C HIS A 136 -4.76 -14.74 -9.88
N ALA A 137 -3.43 -14.91 -9.96
CA ALA A 137 -2.78 -16.17 -9.57
C ALA A 137 -2.97 -16.47 -8.07
N VAL A 138 -2.87 -15.44 -7.22
CA VAL A 138 -3.11 -15.57 -5.78
C VAL A 138 -4.57 -15.94 -5.51
N LEU A 139 -5.53 -15.23 -6.10
CA LEU A 139 -6.96 -15.53 -5.91
C LEU A 139 -7.33 -16.93 -6.41
N ALA A 140 -6.76 -17.37 -7.53
CA ALA A 140 -6.99 -18.70 -8.10
C ALA A 140 -6.50 -19.83 -7.18
N ALA A 141 -5.48 -19.58 -6.34
CA ALA A 141 -4.96 -20.57 -5.39
C ALA A 141 -5.98 -21.00 -4.31
N ALA A 142 -7.10 -20.29 -4.19
CA ALA A 142 -8.23 -20.75 -3.38
C ALA A 142 -8.75 -22.13 -3.83
N LYS A 143 -8.66 -22.44 -5.13
CA LYS A 143 -9.02 -23.77 -5.70
C LYS A 143 -7.99 -24.85 -5.35
N GLU A 144 -6.83 -24.47 -4.86
CA GLU A 144 -5.72 -25.34 -4.48
C GLU A 144 -5.57 -25.44 -2.95
N ASN A 145 -6.66 -25.22 -2.22
CA ASN A 145 -6.71 -25.24 -0.76
C ASN A 145 -5.69 -24.27 -0.11
N VAL A 146 -5.64 -23.02 -0.61
CA VAL A 146 -4.97 -21.89 0.03
C VAL A 146 -6.05 -20.88 0.42
N ARG A 147 -6.07 -20.40 1.64
CA ARG A 147 -6.92 -19.28 2.00
C ARG A 147 -6.30 -17.98 1.49
N ALA A 148 -6.38 -17.78 0.19
CA ALA A 148 -5.75 -16.68 -0.54
C ALA A 148 -6.64 -15.43 -0.54
N ILE A 149 -6.04 -14.28 -0.21
CA ILE A 149 -6.70 -12.98 -0.07
C ILE A 149 -5.81 -11.94 -0.73
N VAL A 150 -6.40 -10.99 -1.45
CA VAL A 150 -5.70 -9.83 -2.02
C VAL A 150 -6.25 -8.56 -1.40
N ILE A 151 -5.36 -7.66 -0.95
CA ILE A 151 -5.74 -6.32 -0.48
C ILE A 151 -5.07 -5.29 -1.40
N ARG A 152 -5.90 -4.38 -1.95
CA ARG A 152 -5.51 -3.26 -2.82
C ARG A 152 -5.71 -1.93 -2.09
N PRO A 153 -4.74 -1.44 -1.32
CA PRO A 153 -4.85 -0.12 -0.72
C PRO A 153 -4.84 0.98 -1.78
N ALA A 154 -5.59 2.04 -1.51
CA ALA A 154 -5.53 3.32 -2.23
C ALA A 154 -4.25 4.09 -1.85
N LEU A 155 -4.16 5.40 -2.08
CA LEU A 155 -3.05 6.22 -1.59
C LEU A 155 -3.00 6.16 -0.06
N ILE A 156 -1.89 5.62 0.47
CA ILE A 156 -1.74 5.44 1.93
C ILE A 156 -1.01 6.65 2.52
N TYR A 157 -1.55 7.17 3.60
CA TYR A 157 -0.96 8.30 4.34
C TYR A 157 -0.95 8.05 5.85
N GLY A 158 -0.38 8.99 6.61
CA GLY A 158 -0.22 8.91 8.06
C GLY A 158 1.13 8.38 8.49
N ARG A 159 1.36 8.30 9.79
CA ARG A 159 2.60 7.77 10.38
C ARG A 159 2.53 6.27 10.49
N GLY A 160 3.45 5.56 9.84
CA GLY A 160 3.63 4.13 10.06
C GLY A 160 4.06 3.84 11.51
N ILE A 161 3.47 2.83 12.08
CA ILE A 161 3.73 2.42 13.48
C ILE A 161 4.80 1.33 13.59
N GLY A 162 5.33 0.89 12.44
CA GLY A 162 6.38 -0.12 12.32
C GLY A 162 7.80 0.44 12.36
N VAL A 163 8.75 -0.27 11.72
CA VAL A 163 10.14 0.18 11.56
C VAL A 163 10.20 1.43 10.68
N SER A 164 9.53 1.40 9.51
CA SER A 164 9.38 2.57 8.65
C SER A 164 8.12 3.34 9.04
N SER A 165 8.28 4.64 9.31
CA SER A 165 7.18 5.54 9.65
C SER A 165 6.69 6.39 8.47
N THR A 166 7.37 6.34 7.33
CA THR A 166 7.18 7.29 6.23
C THR A 166 6.37 6.66 5.09
N SER A 167 5.29 7.33 4.66
CA SER A 167 4.57 7.03 3.42
C SER A 167 5.44 7.37 2.19
N VAL A 168 4.95 7.03 0.99
CA VAL A 168 5.77 7.19 -0.24
C VAL A 168 5.39 8.43 -1.03
N GLN A 169 4.09 8.64 -1.30
CA GLN A 169 3.64 9.63 -2.30
C GLN A 169 3.68 11.05 -1.76
N LEU A 170 3.15 11.31 -0.57
CA LEU A 170 3.12 12.67 0.00
C LEU A 170 4.51 13.25 0.25
N PRO A 171 5.49 12.52 0.84
CA PRO A 171 6.85 13.03 0.98
C PRO A 171 7.48 13.45 -0.36
N LYS A 172 7.26 12.71 -1.45
CA LYS A 172 7.75 13.09 -2.78
C LYS A 172 7.15 14.42 -3.26
N LEU A 173 5.85 14.64 -3.06
CA LEU A 173 5.20 15.91 -3.39
C LEU A 173 5.71 17.06 -2.51
N ILE A 174 6.00 16.81 -1.24
CA ILE A 174 6.63 17.76 -0.32
C ILE A 174 8.03 18.15 -0.81
N ASP A 175 8.85 17.17 -1.19
CA ASP A 175 10.20 17.41 -1.71
C ASP A 175 10.16 18.22 -3.02
N VAL A 176 9.22 17.93 -3.91
CA VAL A 176 8.97 18.72 -5.13
C VAL A 176 8.59 20.16 -4.77
N ALA A 177 7.66 20.35 -3.83
CA ALA A 177 7.23 21.68 -3.40
C ALA A 177 8.40 22.48 -2.83
N ARG A 178 9.23 21.88 -1.99
CA ARG A 178 10.43 22.53 -1.41
C ARG A 178 11.48 22.88 -2.47
N LYS A 179 11.73 21.98 -3.41
CA LYS A 179 12.69 22.17 -4.51
C LYS A 179 12.30 23.33 -5.41
N HIS A 180 11.01 23.51 -5.69
CA HIS A 180 10.51 24.49 -6.65
C HIS A 180 9.91 25.75 -5.99
N GLY A 181 9.82 25.80 -4.65
CA GLY A 181 9.21 26.91 -3.91
C GLY A 181 7.69 27.02 -4.09
N VAL A 182 7.06 26.02 -4.71
CA VAL A 182 5.61 25.96 -4.96
C VAL A 182 5.18 24.49 -5.10
N PRO A 183 4.05 24.07 -4.49
CA PRO A 183 3.50 22.75 -4.71
C PRO A 183 3.08 22.54 -6.16
N ARG A 184 3.38 21.35 -6.71
CA ARG A 184 3.07 21.02 -8.10
C ARG A 184 2.19 19.78 -8.19
N HIS A 185 1.31 19.78 -9.16
CA HIS A 185 0.49 18.63 -9.56
C HIS A 185 0.62 18.39 -11.08
N VAL A 186 0.51 17.14 -11.51
CA VAL A 186 0.57 16.81 -12.94
C VAL A 186 -0.62 17.45 -13.65
N GLY A 187 -0.35 18.08 -14.80
CA GLY A 187 -1.35 18.79 -15.59
C GLY A 187 -2.20 19.71 -14.74
N ARG A 188 -3.53 19.70 -14.91
CA ARG A 188 -4.46 20.53 -14.14
C ARG A 188 -4.69 20.03 -12.70
N GLY A 189 -4.18 18.84 -12.34
CA GLY A 189 -4.35 18.24 -11.02
C GLY A 189 -5.77 17.84 -10.66
N LEU A 190 -6.65 17.71 -11.66
CA LEU A 190 -8.06 17.35 -11.48
C LEU A 190 -8.28 15.84 -11.32
N ASN A 191 -7.27 15.04 -11.61
CA ASN A 191 -7.27 13.61 -11.38
C ASN A 191 -7.45 13.29 -9.90
N ILE A 192 -8.28 12.28 -9.63
CA ILE A 192 -8.76 11.93 -8.28
C ILE A 192 -8.24 10.56 -7.88
N TRP A 193 -7.74 10.46 -6.66
CA TRP A 193 -7.38 9.18 -6.04
C TRP A 193 -8.17 8.96 -4.76
N GLY A 194 -8.60 7.69 -4.57
CA GLY A 194 -8.95 7.18 -3.26
C GLY A 194 -7.74 7.24 -2.33
N HIS A 195 -7.97 7.41 -1.05
CA HIS A 195 -6.91 7.44 -0.04
C HIS A 195 -7.34 6.69 1.22
N VAL A 196 -6.36 6.33 2.07
CA VAL A 196 -6.62 5.59 3.30
C VAL A 196 -5.49 5.82 4.32
N HIS A 197 -5.85 5.95 5.59
CA HIS A 197 -4.86 6.07 6.67
C HIS A 197 -4.17 4.72 6.91
N ILE A 198 -2.86 4.74 7.23
CA ILE A 198 -2.06 3.50 7.41
C ILE A 198 -2.61 2.60 8.52
N GLU A 199 -3.16 3.18 9.60
CA GLU A 199 -3.73 2.39 10.68
C GLU A 199 -5.01 1.65 10.25
N ASP A 200 -5.83 2.29 9.41
CA ASP A 200 -7.02 1.65 8.82
C ASP A 200 -6.63 0.52 7.87
N VAL A 201 -5.54 0.69 7.10
CA VAL A 201 -4.97 -0.39 6.29
C VAL A 201 -4.58 -1.57 7.19
N ALA A 202 -3.79 -1.33 8.23
CA ALA A 202 -3.37 -2.39 9.16
C ALA A 202 -4.58 -3.08 9.82
N ALA A 203 -5.61 -2.33 10.20
CA ALA A 203 -6.85 -2.88 10.75
C ALA A 203 -7.57 -3.81 9.74
N LEU A 204 -7.58 -3.47 8.44
CA LEU A 204 -8.16 -4.32 7.41
C LEU A 204 -7.39 -5.63 7.26
N TYR A 205 -6.04 -5.62 7.37
CA TYR A 205 -5.25 -6.86 7.31
C TYR A 205 -5.59 -7.81 8.46
N LEU A 206 -5.74 -7.31 9.67
CA LEU A 206 -6.15 -8.12 10.82
C LEU A 206 -7.57 -8.68 10.64
N LEU A 207 -8.49 -7.83 10.22
CA LEU A 207 -9.87 -8.25 9.97
C LEU A 207 -9.96 -9.31 8.86
N ALA A 208 -9.19 -9.13 7.77
CA ALA A 208 -9.12 -10.10 6.69
C ALA A 208 -8.46 -11.42 7.15
N LEU A 209 -7.40 -11.35 7.96
CA LEU A 209 -6.77 -12.52 8.56
C LEU A 209 -7.73 -13.31 9.42
N GLU A 210 -8.63 -12.63 10.15
CA GLU A 210 -9.63 -13.26 11.02
C GLU A 210 -10.83 -13.81 10.24
N LYS A 211 -11.42 -13.01 9.33
CA LYS A 211 -12.79 -13.24 8.80
C LYS A 211 -12.91 -13.51 7.31
N ALA A 212 -11.91 -13.12 6.49
CA ALA A 212 -12.08 -13.21 5.05
C ALA A 212 -12.08 -14.65 4.54
N SER A 213 -12.95 -14.93 3.58
CA SER A 213 -12.98 -16.21 2.87
C SER A 213 -11.85 -16.34 1.86
N ALA A 214 -11.50 -17.58 1.51
CA ALA A 214 -10.56 -17.85 0.41
C ALA A 214 -11.07 -17.24 -0.92
N GLY A 215 -10.16 -16.68 -1.71
CA GLY A 215 -10.48 -16.03 -2.98
C GLY A 215 -11.02 -14.60 -2.85
N SER A 216 -10.92 -13.99 -1.67
CA SER A 216 -11.42 -12.62 -1.44
C SER A 216 -10.45 -11.55 -1.95
N LEU A 217 -11.00 -10.53 -2.61
CA LEU A 217 -10.33 -9.29 -2.97
C LEU A 217 -10.98 -8.14 -2.21
N PHE A 218 -10.13 -7.24 -1.68
CA PHE A 218 -10.55 -6.06 -0.95
C PHE A 218 -9.83 -4.81 -1.44
N TYR A 219 -10.55 -3.72 -1.66
CA TYR A 219 -9.97 -2.39 -1.66
C TYR A 219 -9.90 -1.84 -0.23
N ALA A 220 -8.88 -1.03 0.06
CA ALA A 220 -8.81 -0.22 1.27
C ALA A 220 -8.84 1.25 0.86
N GLU A 221 -9.98 1.91 1.07
CA GLU A 221 -10.22 3.31 0.73
C GLU A 221 -11.14 3.95 1.79
N ASN A 222 -10.83 5.19 2.18
CA ASN A 222 -11.67 6.00 3.06
C ASN A 222 -11.64 7.47 2.64
N GLY A 223 -12.31 7.77 1.55
CA GLY A 223 -12.39 9.08 0.92
C GLY A 223 -11.53 9.20 -0.33
N GLU A 224 -11.70 10.31 -1.04
CA GLU A 224 -10.98 10.63 -2.26
C GLU A 224 -10.64 12.12 -2.33
N ALA A 225 -9.59 12.48 -3.04
CA ALA A 225 -9.19 13.85 -3.26
C ALA A 225 -8.52 14.04 -4.63
N SER A 226 -8.66 15.23 -5.21
CA SER A 226 -7.87 15.61 -6.39
C SER A 226 -6.43 15.94 -5.99
N PHE A 227 -5.48 15.71 -6.89
CA PHE A 227 -4.08 16.07 -6.60
C PHE A 227 -3.91 17.58 -6.43
N LYS A 228 -4.73 18.41 -7.08
CA LYS A 228 -4.74 19.86 -6.84
C LYS A 228 -5.11 20.17 -5.40
N SER A 229 -6.18 19.56 -4.87
CA SER A 229 -6.58 19.73 -3.46
C SER A 229 -5.49 19.27 -2.50
N VAL A 230 -4.87 18.11 -2.76
CA VAL A 230 -3.77 17.58 -1.96
C VAL A 230 -2.58 18.54 -1.96
N THR A 231 -2.17 19.05 -3.13
CA THR A 231 -1.03 19.97 -3.23
C THR A 231 -1.33 21.34 -2.63
N GLN A 232 -2.57 21.82 -2.66
CA GLN A 232 -2.99 23.01 -1.91
C GLN A 232 -2.84 22.81 -0.39
N SER A 233 -3.30 21.68 0.15
CA SER A 233 -3.08 21.36 1.57
C SER A 233 -1.59 21.29 1.93
N LEU A 234 -0.77 20.71 1.07
CA LEU A 234 0.69 20.72 1.24
C LEU A 234 1.25 22.14 1.24
N GLY A 235 0.75 23.02 0.36
CA GLY A 235 1.14 24.42 0.30
C GLY A 235 0.83 25.16 1.60
N ARG A 236 -0.38 25.00 2.14
CA ARG A 236 -0.76 25.58 3.44
C ARG A 236 0.14 25.09 4.55
N MET A 237 0.33 23.78 4.66
CA MET A 237 1.20 23.15 5.67
C MET A 237 2.65 23.66 5.59
N LEU A 238 3.18 23.86 4.37
CA LEU A 238 4.54 24.38 4.16
C LEU A 238 4.65 25.92 4.30
N GLY A 239 3.55 26.63 4.52
CA GLY A 239 3.51 28.09 4.58
C GLY A 239 3.70 28.76 3.22
N MET A 240 3.40 28.04 2.12
CA MET A 240 3.46 28.54 0.74
C MET A 240 2.09 29.06 0.23
N GLY A 241 1.02 28.95 1.05
CA GLY A 241 -0.35 29.34 0.71
C GLY A 241 -1.05 28.31 -0.21
N ASP A 242 -2.14 28.75 -0.85
CA ASP A 242 -2.98 27.89 -1.71
C ASP A 242 -2.53 27.84 -3.17
N ARG A 243 -1.51 28.61 -3.53
CA ARG A 243 -1.00 28.64 -4.90
C ARG A 243 -0.34 27.30 -5.22
N THR A 244 -0.74 26.71 -6.34
CA THR A 244 -0.11 25.52 -6.93
C THR A 244 0.31 25.80 -8.37
N GLN A 245 1.15 24.93 -8.93
CA GLN A 245 1.62 25.04 -10.29
C GLN A 245 1.37 23.74 -11.05
N ASP A 246 0.89 23.85 -12.28
CA ASP A 246 0.79 22.74 -13.21
C ASP A 246 2.20 22.20 -13.49
N TRP A 247 2.30 20.89 -13.56
CA TRP A 247 3.54 20.20 -13.88
C TRP A 247 3.31 19.35 -15.13
N PRO A 248 3.90 19.71 -16.27
CA PRO A 248 3.79 18.91 -17.49
C PRO A 248 4.24 17.48 -17.22
N ILE A 249 3.49 16.49 -17.74
CA ILE A 249 3.77 15.07 -17.44
C ILE A 249 5.18 14.66 -17.82
N GLY A 250 5.73 15.19 -18.91
CA GLY A 250 7.12 14.95 -19.32
C GLY A 250 8.12 15.36 -18.25
N GLU A 251 7.99 16.58 -17.69
CA GLU A 251 8.84 17.07 -16.60
C GLU A 251 8.63 16.24 -15.31
N ALA A 252 7.39 15.83 -15.03
CA ALA A 252 7.10 15.01 -13.86
C ALA A 252 7.76 13.63 -13.97
N VAL A 253 7.81 13.04 -15.16
CA VAL A 253 8.52 11.79 -15.46
C VAL A 253 10.03 11.95 -15.30
N GLU A 254 10.61 13.06 -15.78
CA GLU A 254 12.04 13.37 -15.58
C GLU A 254 12.38 13.49 -14.09
N GLY A 255 11.50 14.12 -13.30
CA GLY A 255 11.72 14.36 -11.87
C GLY A 255 11.42 13.16 -10.96
N LEU A 256 10.45 12.33 -11.28
CA LEU A 256 9.94 11.25 -10.41
C LEU A 256 10.06 9.85 -11.03
N GLY A 257 10.51 9.75 -12.28
CA GLY A 257 10.59 8.52 -13.06
C GLY A 257 9.28 8.16 -13.77
N PRO A 258 9.28 7.10 -14.61
CA PRO A 258 8.12 6.69 -15.43
C PRO A 258 6.86 6.38 -14.61
N GLY A 259 7.02 5.99 -13.35
CA GLY A 259 5.90 5.77 -12.44
C GLY A 259 5.02 7.01 -12.21
N ALA A 260 5.47 8.22 -12.59
CA ALA A 260 4.69 9.46 -12.45
C ALA A 260 3.37 9.40 -13.22
N TYR A 261 3.32 8.75 -14.38
CA TYR A 261 2.08 8.56 -15.15
C TYR A 261 0.96 7.99 -14.31
N LEU A 262 1.23 6.85 -13.63
CA LEU A 262 0.22 6.09 -12.90
C LEU A 262 0.20 6.36 -11.39
N SER A 263 1.10 7.21 -10.86
CA SER A 263 1.15 7.54 -9.43
C SER A 263 0.69 8.95 -9.11
N PHE A 264 0.79 9.87 -10.06
CA PHE A 264 0.47 11.28 -9.86
C PHE A 264 -0.38 11.88 -10.98
N GLY A 265 -0.38 11.29 -12.18
CA GLY A 265 -1.11 11.78 -13.35
C GLY A 265 -2.42 11.06 -13.66
N SER A 266 -2.68 9.89 -13.05
CA SER A 266 -3.87 9.07 -13.31
C SER A 266 -5.01 9.36 -12.32
N ASN A 267 -6.21 8.87 -12.65
CA ASN A 267 -7.26 8.65 -11.67
C ASN A 267 -7.15 7.24 -11.07
N SER A 268 -7.54 7.09 -9.80
CA SER A 268 -7.69 5.79 -9.13
C SER A 268 -8.80 5.90 -8.08
N ARG A 269 -10.04 6.01 -8.58
CA ARG A 269 -11.25 6.20 -7.78
C ARG A 269 -11.85 4.84 -7.44
N VAL A 270 -11.41 4.25 -6.34
CA VAL A 270 -11.86 2.93 -5.88
C VAL A 270 -12.88 3.04 -4.75
N ARG A 271 -13.67 1.99 -4.56
CA ARG A 271 -14.67 1.87 -3.49
C ARG A 271 -14.45 0.57 -2.74
N ALA A 272 -14.22 0.66 -1.44
CA ALA A 272 -13.97 -0.46 -0.55
C ALA A 272 -15.29 -1.14 -0.10
N LYS A 273 -16.08 -1.64 -1.05
CA LYS A 273 -17.40 -2.20 -0.81
C LYS A 273 -17.34 -3.49 0.02
N ARG A 274 -16.48 -4.42 -0.41
CA ARG A 274 -16.33 -5.71 0.29
C ARG A 274 -15.64 -5.57 1.65
N SER A 275 -14.70 -4.64 1.78
CA SER A 275 -14.06 -4.34 3.07
C SER A 275 -15.09 -3.86 4.10
N ARG A 276 -15.97 -2.95 3.70
CA ARG A 276 -17.05 -2.47 4.57
C ARG A 276 -18.07 -3.57 4.88
N ALA A 277 -18.42 -4.41 3.91
CA ALA A 277 -19.30 -5.56 4.13
C ALA A 277 -18.69 -6.61 5.08
N LEU A 278 -17.35 -6.76 5.10
CA LEU A 278 -16.63 -7.60 6.05
C LEU A 278 -16.69 -7.04 7.48
N GLY A 279 -17.09 -5.78 7.67
CA GLY A 279 -17.16 -5.09 8.95
C GLY A 279 -16.00 -4.11 9.19
N TRP A 280 -15.19 -3.79 8.16
CA TRP A 280 -14.13 -2.81 8.27
C TRP A 280 -14.69 -1.39 8.43
N GLN A 281 -14.25 -0.70 9.48
CA GLN A 281 -14.67 0.65 9.84
C GLN A 281 -13.43 1.54 9.97
N PRO A 282 -13.02 2.22 8.88
CA PRO A 282 -11.88 3.12 8.94
C PRO A 282 -12.19 4.32 9.83
N LYS A 283 -11.20 4.75 10.63
CA LYS A 283 -11.32 5.81 11.64
C LYS A 283 -10.17 6.80 11.57
N GLY A 284 -9.24 6.61 10.64
CA GLY A 284 -8.09 7.49 10.48
C GLY A 284 -8.53 8.93 10.17
N ARG A 285 -7.71 9.88 10.59
CA ARG A 285 -7.91 11.30 10.33
C ARG A 285 -8.04 11.55 8.82
N ALA A 286 -8.87 12.49 8.41
CA ALA A 286 -9.01 12.83 6.99
C ALA A 286 -7.67 13.30 6.38
N LEU A 287 -7.43 13.01 5.09
CA LEU A 287 -6.14 13.26 4.43
C LEU A 287 -5.68 14.73 4.56
N THR A 288 -6.56 15.69 4.28
CA THR A 288 -6.22 17.12 4.35
C THR A 288 -5.93 17.57 5.78
N ASP A 289 -6.68 17.06 6.75
CA ASP A 289 -6.44 17.34 8.16
C ASP A 289 -5.14 16.68 8.67
N GLU A 290 -4.82 15.46 8.20
CA GLU A 290 -3.56 14.80 8.51
C GLU A 290 -2.36 15.53 7.90
N ILE A 291 -2.53 16.15 6.73
CA ILE A 291 -1.50 17.00 6.11
C ILE A 291 -1.30 18.28 6.91
N GLU A 292 -2.38 19.00 7.21
CA GLU A 292 -2.30 20.36 7.74
C GLU A 292 -2.12 20.42 9.27
N ASN A 293 -2.65 19.44 10.01
CA ASN A 293 -2.71 19.43 11.47
C ASN A 293 -2.18 18.12 12.09
N GLY A 294 -1.81 17.14 11.28
CA GLY A 294 -1.32 15.83 11.73
C GLY A 294 0.18 15.66 11.56
N VAL A 295 0.59 14.41 11.31
CA VAL A 295 2.00 14.01 11.27
C VAL A 295 2.81 14.76 10.22
N TYR A 296 2.20 15.15 9.10
CA TYR A 296 2.95 15.86 8.07
C TYR A 296 3.29 17.30 8.52
N ALA A 297 2.38 17.97 9.21
CA ALA A 297 2.67 19.27 9.83
C ALA A 297 3.76 19.18 10.92
N GLU A 298 3.72 18.13 11.75
CA GLU A 298 4.74 17.88 12.77
C GLU A 298 6.14 17.66 12.17
N VAL A 299 6.23 16.88 11.09
CA VAL A 299 7.52 16.44 10.51
C VAL A 299 8.04 17.43 9.47
N TYR A 300 7.16 18.02 8.67
CA TYR A 300 7.51 18.81 7.48
C TYR A 300 7.05 20.25 7.55
N GLY A 301 6.15 20.61 8.46
CA GLY A 301 5.60 21.96 8.60
C GLY A 301 6.65 23.02 8.87
N ARG A 302 6.29 24.28 8.67
CA ARG A 302 7.15 25.42 9.00
C ARG A 302 7.35 25.47 10.52
N LYS A 303 8.61 25.43 10.95
CA LYS A 303 8.97 25.69 12.34
C LYS A 303 8.93 27.19 12.62
#